data_418da4de2e92cc8cf9d0eec028ded3e3
#
_entry.id   418da4de2e92cc8cf9d0eec028ded3e3
#
_cell.length_a   1.000
_cell.length_b   1.000
_cell.length_c   1.000
_cell.angle_alpha   90.00
_cell.angle_beta   90.00
_cell.angle_gamma   90.00
#
_symmetry.space_group_name_H-M   'P 1'
#
loop_
_entity.id
_entity.type
_entity.pdbx_description
1 polymer ?
#
loop_
_entity_poly.entity_id
_entity_poly.type
_entity_poly.pdbx_seq_one_letter_code
_entity_poly.pdbx_strand_id
1 'polypeptide(L)'
;MDSAEPLTYDQYLATLPDERRESVARVWQVVRDHMPPGYVEEIGPKFLQFATGAEGYVALANQKNYVSLYLLPVYVDPSLKQKLDCVDKKLKVGKSCLNFNHHDDLPLDIIGEIVGTFTPQEFQEKLSRNRTSHRA
;
A
#
# COMPACT_ATOMS: atom_id res chain seq x y z
N MET A 1 22.60 16.60 6.92
CA MET A 1 22.04 16.30 6.84
C MET A 1 21.05 15.95 6.73
N ASP A 2 20.81 15.95 6.89
CA ASP A 2 20.29 15.49 6.68
C ASP A 2 19.08 15.30 6.15
N SER A 3 18.91 15.32 5.74
CA SER A 3 18.07 14.77 4.70
C SER A 3 17.12 13.69 5.19
N ALA A 4 17.22 13.32 6.44
CA ALA A 4 16.43 12.25 7.04
C ALA A 4 15.07 12.72 7.55
N GLU A 5 14.76 13.98 7.48
CA GLU A 5 13.49 14.49 7.96
C GLU A 5 12.36 14.06 7.03
N PRO A 6 11.28 13.46 7.57
CA PRO A 6 10.14 13.06 6.74
C PRO A 6 9.43 14.29 6.15
N LEU A 7 8.90 14.11 4.96
CA LEU A 7 8.10 15.16 4.33
C LEU A 7 6.69 15.16 4.92
N THR A 8 5.98 16.28 4.74
CA THR A 8 4.55 16.26 4.96
C THR A 8 3.90 15.61 3.74
N TYR A 9 2.65 15.20 3.91
CA TYR A 9 1.90 14.63 2.79
C TYR A 9 1.83 15.61 1.62
N ASP A 10 1.55 16.87 1.90
CA ASP A 10 1.46 17.88 0.85
C ASP A 10 2.80 18.08 0.14
N GLN A 11 3.91 18.03 0.88
CA GLN A 11 5.24 18.12 0.28
C GLN A 11 5.50 16.92 -0.63
N TYR A 12 5.11 15.73 -0.19
CA TYR A 12 5.28 14.53 -1.02
C TYR A 12 4.51 14.67 -2.32
N LEU A 13 3.23 15.07 -2.24
CA LEU A 13 2.41 15.25 -3.45
C LEU A 13 3.01 16.28 -4.38
N ALA A 14 3.62 17.33 -3.83
CA ALA A 14 4.23 18.38 -4.66
C ALA A 14 5.41 17.89 -5.48
N THR A 15 6.02 16.75 -5.10
CA THR A 15 7.13 16.17 -5.88
C THR A 15 6.66 15.42 -7.11
N LEU A 16 5.35 15.18 -7.24
CA LEU A 16 4.80 14.34 -8.29
C LEU A 16 4.33 15.17 -9.49
N PRO A 17 4.39 14.60 -10.72
CA PRO A 17 3.74 15.23 -11.87
C PRO A 17 2.25 15.43 -11.59
N ASP A 18 1.67 16.47 -12.19
CA ASP A 18 0.29 16.85 -11.91
C ASP A 18 -0.69 15.68 -12.07
N GLU A 19 -0.57 14.93 -13.15
CA GLU A 19 -1.47 13.81 -13.44
C GLU A 19 -1.34 12.69 -12.41
N ARG A 20 -0.13 12.45 -11.89
CA ARG A 20 0.08 11.44 -10.86
C ARG A 20 -0.36 11.92 -9.48
N ARG A 21 -0.21 13.23 -9.24
CA ARG A 21 -0.58 13.82 -7.96
C ARG A 21 -2.03 13.53 -7.61
N GLU A 22 -2.93 13.75 -8.56
CA GLU A 22 -4.35 13.48 -8.35
C GLU A 22 -4.60 12.00 -8.08
N SER A 23 -4.00 11.13 -8.89
CA SER A 23 -4.21 9.69 -8.75
C SER A 23 -3.64 9.15 -7.45
N VAL A 24 -2.44 9.59 -7.05
CA VAL A 24 -1.84 9.19 -5.79
C VAL A 24 -2.71 9.66 -4.62
N ALA A 25 -3.17 10.91 -4.65
CA ALA A 25 -4.01 11.44 -3.59
C ALA A 25 -5.30 10.64 -3.46
N ARG A 26 -5.90 10.26 -4.58
CA ARG A 26 -7.14 9.50 -4.61
C ARG A 26 -6.95 8.11 -4.00
N VAL A 27 -5.90 7.41 -4.45
CA VAL A 27 -5.59 6.07 -3.96
C VAL A 27 -5.23 6.11 -2.48
N TRP A 28 -4.38 7.04 -2.08
CA TRP A 28 -3.95 7.11 -0.68
C TRP A 28 -5.09 7.52 0.25
N GLN A 29 -6.05 8.30 -0.23
CA GLN A 29 -7.22 8.62 0.57
C GLN A 29 -8.04 7.36 0.87
N VAL A 30 -8.19 6.46 -0.11
CA VAL A 30 -8.87 5.18 0.10
C VAL A 30 -8.13 4.37 1.18
N VAL A 31 -6.79 4.35 1.10
CA VAL A 31 -5.97 3.65 2.08
C VAL A 31 -6.21 4.25 3.48
N ARG A 32 -6.17 5.57 3.60
CA ARG A 32 -6.38 6.24 4.88
C ARG A 32 -7.76 5.96 5.46
N ASP A 33 -8.78 5.99 4.59
CA ASP A 33 -10.17 5.83 5.03
C ASP A 33 -10.45 4.42 5.57
N HIS A 34 -9.72 3.43 5.12
CA HIS A 34 -9.94 2.04 5.48
C HIS A 34 -8.91 1.49 6.46
N MET A 35 -7.89 2.27 6.79
CA MET A 35 -6.80 1.80 7.64
C MET A 35 -7.28 1.54 9.06
N PRO A 36 -7.10 0.31 9.59
CA PRO A 36 -7.44 0.04 10.99
C PRO A 36 -6.58 0.88 11.92
N PRO A 37 -7.09 1.20 13.12
CA PRO A 37 -6.30 2.00 14.06
C PRO A 37 -5.06 1.25 14.55
N GLY A 38 -4.03 2.00 14.88
CA GLY A 38 -2.79 1.45 15.41
C GLY A 38 -1.63 1.43 14.43
N TYR A 39 -1.90 1.56 13.14
CA TYR A 39 -0.83 1.73 12.16
C TYR A 39 -0.37 3.19 12.14
N VAL A 40 0.91 3.40 11.89
CA VAL A 40 1.51 4.73 11.84
C VAL A 40 1.80 5.10 10.40
N GLU A 41 1.33 6.27 9.98
CA GLU A 41 1.61 6.79 8.64
C GLU A 41 3.01 7.40 8.62
N GLU A 42 3.80 6.97 7.66
CA GLU A 42 5.16 7.48 7.45
C GLU A 42 5.26 8.03 6.04
N ILE A 43 5.85 9.21 5.91
CA ILE A 43 5.98 9.88 4.62
C ILE A 43 7.46 10.16 4.39
N GLY A 44 8.03 9.41 3.47
CA GLY A 44 9.42 9.60 3.08
C GLY A 44 9.53 10.42 1.80
N PRO A 45 10.77 10.72 1.37
CA PRO A 45 10.95 11.51 0.14
C PRO A 45 10.51 10.76 -1.13
N LYS A 46 10.40 9.44 -1.07
CA LYS A 46 10.06 8.63 -2.24
C LYS A 46 8.90 7.68 -2.02
N PHE A 47 8.28 7.70 -0.85
CA PHE A 47 7.21 6.74 -0.56
C PHE A 47 6.26 7.26 0.52
N LEU A 48 5.06 6.67 0.51
CA LEU A 48 4.08 6.79 1.58
C LEU A 48 3.88 5.39 2.15
N GLN A 49 3.66 5.26 3.47
CA GLN A 49 3.53 3.95 4.07
C GLN A 49 2.73 4.02 5.37
N PHE A 50 1.98 2.95 5.65
CA PHE A 50 1.46 2.66 6.98
C PHE A 50 2.19 1.45 7.52
N ALA A 51 2.63 1.53 8.76
CA ALA A 51 3.48 0.50 9.37
C ALA A 51 3.08 0.23 10.80
N THR A 52 3.44 -0.96 11.29
CA THR A 52 3.33 -1.30 12.70
C THR A 52 4.69 -1.83 13.14
N GLY A 53 5.31 -1.13 14.09
CA GLY A 53 6.69 -1.44 14.48
C GLY A 53 7.61 -1.28 13.29
N ALA A 54 8.41 -2.31 13.02
CA ALA A 54 9.33 -2.31 11.89
C ALA A 54 8.71 -2.86 10.60
N GLU A 55 7.41 -3.20 10.64
CA GLU A 55 6.78 -3.90 9.53
C GLU A 55 5.86 -2.98 8.73
N GLY A 56 6.12 -2.82 7.43
CA GLY A 56 5.25 -2.10 6.53
C GLY A 56 3.99 -2.91 6.25
N TYR A 57 2.85 -2.24 6.18
CA TYR A 57 1.56 -2.88 5.92
C TYR A 57 1.06 -2.52 4.51
N VAL A 58 0.96 -1.24 4.23
CA VAL A 58 0.59 -0.73 2.90
C VAL A 58 1.56 0.40 2.57
N ALA A 59 2.07 0.40 1.35
CA ALA A 59 3.01 1.42 0.92
C ALA A 59 2.73 1.82 -0.53
N LEU A 60 3.12 3.04 -0.88
CA LEU A 60 2.97 3.54 -2.23
C LEU A 60 4.28 4.24 -2.61
N ALA A 61 4.80 3.89 -3.78
CA ALA A 61 6.04 4.48 -4.27
C ALA A 61 5.87 4.97 -5.71
N ASN A 62 6.30 6.20 -5.97
CA ASN A 62 6.30 6.74 -7.32
C ASN A 62 7.56 6.24 -8.05
N GLN A 63 7.34 5.44 -9.08
CA GLN A 63 8.41 4.90 -9.90
C GLN A 63 8.56 5.74 -11.17
N LYS A 64 9.54 5.40 -11.99
CA LYS A 64 9.81 6.15 -13.21
C LYS A 64 8.63 6.13 -14.17
N ASN A 65 8.12 4.95 -14.45
CA ASN A 65 7.10 4.76 -15.48
C ASN A 65 5.71 4.46 -14.93
N TYR A 66 5.57 4.32 -13.63
CA TYR A 66 4.28 3.99 -12.98
C TYR A 66 4.38 4.25 -11.49
N VAL A 67 3.24 4.09 -10.81
CA VAL A 67 3.19 4.13 -9.35
C VAL A 67 2.93 2.71 -8.86
N SER A 68 3.62 2.31 -7.80
CA SER A 68 3.43 0.97 -7.20
C SER A 68 2.72 1.09 -5.86
N LEU A 69 1.64 0.33 -5.70
CA LEU A 69 0.93 0.21 -4.43
C LEU A 69 1.23 -1.17 -3.87
N TYR A 70 1.87 -1.22 -2.72
CA TYR A 70 2.25 -2.47 -2.05
C TYR A 70 1.22 -2.80 -1.00
N LEU A 71 0.63 -3.99 -1.11
CA LEU A 71 -0.42 -4.47 -0.22
C LEU A 71 0.07 -5.72 0.49
N LEU A 72 0.75 -5.52 1.62
CA LEU A 72 1.32 -6.63 2.38
C LEU A 72 0.28 -7.59 2.94
N PRO A 73 -0.98 -7.17 3.19
CA PRO A 73 -2.03 -8.13 3.54
C PRO A 73 -2.16 -9.26 2.51
N VAL A 74 -1.99 -8.96 1.23
CA VAL A 74 -2.06 -9.97 0.17
C VAL A 74 -0.91 -10.96 0.30
N TYR A 75 0.25 -10.49 0.74
CA TYR A 75 1.42 -11.34 0.94
C TYR A 75 1.19 -12.37 2.06
N VAL A 76 0.59 -11.94 3.18
CA VAL A 76 0.39 -12.82 4.32
C VAL A 76 -0.88 -13.66 4.22
N ASP A 77 -1.80 -13.26 3.34
CA ASP A 77 -3.05 -14.01 3.12
C ASP A 77 -3.35 -14.02 1.63
N PRO A 78 -2.83 -15.02 0.91
CA PRO A 78 -3.02 -15.10 -0.54
C PRO A 78 -4.48 -15.20 -0.98
N SER A 79 -5.40 -15.56 -0.09
CA SER A 79 -6.82 -15.57 -0.44
C SER A 79 -7.33 -14.18 -0.79
N LEU A 80 -6.70 -13.14 -0.30
CA LEU A 80 -7.07 -11.76 -0.64
C LEU A 80 -6.75 -11.44 -2.09
N LYS A 81 -5.77 -12.12 -2.68
CA LYS A 81 -5.45 -11.93 -4.09
C LYS A 81 -6.62 -12.35 -4.98
N GLN A 82 -7.41 -13.31 -4.53
CA GLN A 82 -8.58 -13.74 -5.29
C GLN A 82 -9.59 -12.61 -5.47
N LYS A 83 -9.67 -11.70 -4.50
CA LYS A 83 -10.53 -10.53 -4.64
C LYS A 83 -10.10 -9.65 -5.81
N LEU A 84 -8.78 -9.54 -6.02
CA LEU A 84 -8.23 -8.79 -7.15
C LEU A 84 -8.42 -9.53 -8.47
N ASP A 85 -8.28 -10.86 -8.44
CA ASP A 85 -8.41 -11.68 -9.64
C ASP A 85 -9.85 -11.68 -10.18
N CYS A 86 -10.83 -11.42 -9.32
CA CYS A 86 -12.23 -11.38 -9.70
C CYS A 86 -12.67 -10.05 -10.31
N VAL A 87 -11.77 -9.09 -10.39
CA VAL A 87 -12.08 -7.77 -10.91
C VAL A 87 -12.03 -7.78 -12.44
N ASP A 88 -12.92 -7.02 -13.06
CA ASP A 88 -13.05 -6.94 -14.52
C ASP A 88 -12.02 -5.99 -15.15
N LYS A 89 -10.97 -5.66 -14.44
CA LYS A 89 -9.90 -4.78 -14.92
C LYS A 89 -8.62 -5.58 -15.08
N LYS A 90 -7.82 -5.19 -16.08
CA LYS A 90 -6.50 -5.78 -16.24
C LYS A 90 -5.54 -5.11 -15.26
N LEU A 91 -5.20 -5.83 -14.21
CA LEU A 91 -4.30 -5.33 -13.18
C LEU A 91 -2.89 -5.83 -13.43
N LYS A 92 -1.91 -4.94 -13.27
CA LYS A 92 -0.50 -5.30 -13.34
C LYS A 92 -0.05 -5.66 -11.94
N VAL A 93 -0.19 -6.93 -11.61
CA VAL A 93 0.00 -7.45 -10.25
C VAL A 93 1.34 -8.16 -10.11
N GLY A 94 2.12 -7.74 -9.09
CA GLY A 94 3.27 -8.50 -8.64
C GLY A 94 2.83 -9.41 -7.49
N LYS A 95 3.79 -9.87 -6.65
CA LYS A 95 3.46 -10.74 -5.52
C LYS A 95 2.55 -10.05 -4.49
N SER A 96 2.78 -8.78 -4.24
CA SER A 96 2.01 -8.01 -3.28
C SER A 96 1.85 -6.56 -3.70
N CYS A 97 2.06 -6.25 -4.97
CA CYS A 97 1.95 -4.88 -5.45
C CYS A 97 1.10 -4.77 -6.70
N LEU A 98 0.51 -3.59 -6.88
CA LEU A 98 -0.24 -3.22 -8.07
C LEU A 98 0.43 -1.99 -8.67
N ASN A 99 0.71 -2.03 -9.96
CA ASN A 99 1.29 -0.88 -10.67
C ASN A 99 0.19 -0.16 -11.43
N PHE A 100 0.21 1.17 -11.39
CA PHE A 100 -0.83 1.97 -12.05
C PHE A 100 -0.28 3.33 -12.47
N ASN A 101 -0.96 3.95 -13.43
CA ASN A 101 -0.69 5.32 -13.84
C ASN A 101 -1.85 6.25 -13.51
N HIS A 102 -3.06 5.70 -13.43
CA HIS A 102 -4.26 6.47 -13.12
C HIS A 102 -5.06 5.70 -12.08
N HIS A 103 -5.72 6.43 -11.17
CA HIS A 103 -6.50 5.78 -10.11
C HIS A 103 -7.63 4.90 -10.67
N ASP A 104 -8.15 5.21 -11.86
CA ASP A 104 -9.18 4.38 -12.48
C ASP A 104 -8.66 3.01 -12.92
N ASP A 105 -7.33 2.84 -12.99
CA ASP A 105 -6.75 1.53 -13.29
C ASP A 105 -6.96 0.53 -12.16
N LEU A 106 -7.32 1.00 -10.97
CA LEU A 106 -7.38 0.18 -9.77
C LEU A 106 -8.82 -0.02 -9.29
N PRO A 107 -9.12 -1.21 -8.71
CA PRO A 107 -10.42 -1.45 -8.08
C PRO A 107 -10.38 -0.89 -6.65
N LEU A 108 -10.66 0.40 -6.51
CA LEU A 108 -10.51 1.09 -5.23
C LEU A 108 -11.33 0.48 -4.09
N ASP A 109 -12.53 -0.02 -4.40
CA ASP A 109 -13.39 -0.67 -3.40
C ASP A 109 -12.70 -1.91 -2.81
N ILE A 110 -12.12 -2.72 -3.69
CA ILE A 110 -11.44 -3.95 -3.28
C ILE A 110 -10.17 -3.60 -2.51
N ILE A 111 -9.45 -2.58 -2.94
CA ILE A 111 -8.24 -2.12 -2.24
C ILE A 111 -8.61 -1.70 -0.81
N GLY A 112 -9.71 -0.97 -0.64
CA GLY A 112 -10.18 -0.59 0.69
C GLY A 112 -10.48 -1.79 1.58
N GLU A 113 -11.13 -2.83 1.03
CA GLU A 113 -11.41 -4.05 1.77
C GLU A 113 -10.11 -4.74 2.21
N ILE A 114 -9.14 -4.83 1.31
CA ILE A 114 -7.85 -5.45 1.61
C ILE A 114 -7.13 -4.68 2.71
N VAL A 115 -7.09 -3.36 2.59
CA VAL A 115 -6.44 -2.50 3.58
C VAL A 115 -7.06 -2.67 4.96
N GLY A 116 -8.38 -2.80 5.02
CA GLY A 116 -9.11 -2.93 6.29
C GLY A 116 -9.11 -4.32 6.89
N THR A 117 -8.45 -5.30 6.28
CA THR A 117 -8.60 -6.71 6.67
C THR A 117 -7.96 -7.02 8.02
N PHE A 118 -6.77 -6.50 8.31
CA PHE A 118 -6.02 -6.88 9.51
C PHE A 118 -5.72 -5.69 10.41
N THR A 119 -5.95 -5.87 11.72
CA THR A 119 -5.40 -4.95 12.72
C THR A 119 -3.89 -5.14 12.77
N PRO A 120 -3.14 -4.19 13.39
CA PRO A 120 -1.69 -4.37 13.53
C PRO A 120 -1.30 -5.68 14.20
N GLN A 121 -2.04 -6.08 15.23
CA GLN A 121 -1.77 -7.32 15.94
C GLN A 121 -2.00 -8.53 15.04
N GLU A 122 -3.12 -8.55 14.34
CA GLU A 122 -3.44 -9.65 13.41
C GLU A 122 -2.41 -9.77 12.30
N PHE A 123 -1.97 -8.63 11.77
CA PHE A 123 -0.98 -8.62 10.71
C PHE A 123 0.36 -9.18 11.21
N GLN A 124 0.80 -8.75 12.38
CA GLN A 124 2.04 -9.25 12.97
C GLN A 124 1.99 -10.75 13.23
N GLU A 125 0.85 -11.24 13.69
CA GLU A 125 0.67 -12.69 13.91
C GLU A 125 0.75 -13.45 12.58
N LYS A 126 0.14 -12.93 11.53
CA LYS A 126 0.20 -13.56 10.21
C LYS A 126 1.61 -13.57 9.65
N LEU A 127 2.35 -12.47 9.81
CA LEU A 127 3.75 -12.41 9.40
C LEU A 127 4.60 -13.45 10.13
N SER A 128 4.39 -13.56 11.42
CA SER A 128 5.13 -14.52 12.24
C SER A 128 4.88 -15.94 11.77
N ARG A 129 3.63 -16.30 11.50
CA ARG A 129 3.28 -17.62 11.00
C ARG A 129 3.89 -17.90 9.63
N ASN A 130 3.87 -16.92 8.74
CA ASN A 130 4.45 -17.06 7.42
C ASN A 130 5.96 -17.32 7.51
N ARG A 131 6.65 -16.58 8.36
CA ARG A 131 8.08 -16.75 8.55
C ARG A 131 8.41 -18.13 9.11
N THR A 132 7.60 -18.58 10.05
CA THR A 132 7.77 -19.92 10.64
C THR A 132 7.55 -21.00 9.60
N SER A 133 6.49 -20.86 8.76
CA SER A 133 6.20 -21.81 7.71
C SER A 133 7.33 -21.90 6.69
N HIS A 134 7.93 -20.76 6.36
CA HIS A 134 9.03 -20.73 5.37
C HIS A 134 10.31 -21.34 5.91
N ARG A 135 10.45 -21.43 7.21
CA ARG A 135 11.63 -22.04 7.83
C ARG A 135 11.51 -23.55 7.97
N ALA A 136 10.30 -24.03 7.93
CA ALA A 136 10.03 -25.47 8.14
C ALA A 136 10.37 -26.33 6.88
#